data_d2fc6f79eebe42bd520d2f78ebe64ae8
#
_entry.id   d2fc6f79eebe42bd520d2f78ebe64ae8
#
_cell.length_a   1.000
_cell.length_b   1.000
_cell.length_c   1.000
_cell.angle_alpha   90.00
_cell.angle_beta   90.00
_cell.angle_gamma   90.00
#
_symmetry.space_group_name_H-M   'P 1'
#
loop_
_entity.id
_entity.type
_entity.pdbx_description
1 polymer ?
#
loop_
_entity_poly.entity_id
_entity_poly.type
_entity_poly.pdbx_seq_one_letter_code
_entity_poly.pdbx_strand_id
1 'polypeptide(L)'
;MLTIDILLPGVPCTYKCIFGMSRPTRGIKRGTNHVVMGKGHSYLFLTGPGKVYWFLQVRNSHVTYGKEIPRYTEEDERHLAEKHFGDRVNDYDTFEDVYKNRLISRLTPLHEYQWKRWYFERIMTIGDASHKVSQVR
;
A
#
# COMPACT_ATOMS: atom_id res chain seq x y z
N MET A 1 -8.99 25.89 -22.83
CA MET A 1 -8.64 25.29 -21.52
C MET A 1 -9.61 24.14 -21.29
N LEU A 2 -9.25 22.94 -21.74
CA LEU A 2 -10.08 21.74 -21.59
C LEU A 2 -9.89 21.26 -20.15
N THR A 3 -10.91 21.44 -19.35
CA THR A 3 -10.96 20.95 -17.98
C THR A 3 -10.95 19.42 -18.02
N ILE A 4 -9.93 18.83 -17.46
CA ILE A 4 -9.71 17.37 -17.35
C ILE A 4 -10.79 16.68 -16.47
N ASP A 5 -11.73 17.43 -15.96
CA ASP A 5 -12.84 16.94 -15.10
C ASP A 5 -13.91 16.09 -15.82
N ILE A 6 -13.80 15.92 -17.12
CA ILE A 6 -14.97 15.44 -17.90
C ILE A 6 -15.07 13.93 -18.03
N LEU A 7 -14.08 13.10 -17.72
CA LEU A 7 -14.13 11.72 -18.20
C LEU A 7 -13.51 10.62 -17.33
N LEU A 8 -13.33 10.83 -16.07
CA LEU A 8 -13.00 9.68 -15.21
C LEU A 8 -14.20 9.35 -14.35
N PRO A 9 -14.99 8.32 -14.68
CA PRO A 9 -15.68 7.61 -13.63
C PRO A 9 -14.59 7.28 -12.63
N GLY A 10 -14.71 7.78 -11.39
CA GLY A 10 -13.61 7.85 -10.44
C GLY A 10 -12.81 6.55 -10.45
N VAL A 11 -11.49 6.65 -10.45
CA VAL A 11 -10.61 5.49 -10.40
C VAL A 11 -10.98 4.66 -9.16
N PRO A 12 -11.22 3.35 -9.28
CA PRO A 12 -11.62 2.52 -8.17
C PRO A 12 -10.53 2.43 -7.10
N CYS A 13 -10.95 2.43 -5.84
CA CYS A 13 -10.10 2.20 -4.69
C CYS A 13 -10.57 0.94 -3.97
N THR A 14 -9.93 -0.17 -4.25
CA THR A 14 -10.25 -1.50 -3.70
C THR A 14 -9.42 -1.81 -2.46
N TYR A 15 -8.27 -1.18 -2.33
CA TYR A 15 -7.31 -1.43 -1.26
C TYR A 15 -6.86 -0.13 -0.59
N LYS A 16 -6.33 -0.29 0.60
CA LYS A 16 -5.58 0.73 1.33
C LYS A 16 -4.26 0.15 1.79
N CYS A 17 -3.28 1.01 2.02
CA CYS A 17 -1.95 0.58 2.43
C CYS A 17 -1.40 1.48 3.52
N ILE A 18 -0.85 0.87 4.57
CA ILE A 18 0.07 1.58 5.45
C ILE A 18 1.46 1.43 4.83
N PHE A 19 2.04 2.54 4.42
CA PHE A 19 3.45 2.65 4.05
C PHE A 19 4.23 3.00 5.30
N GLY A 20 5.28 2.26 5.60
CA GLY A 20 6.09 2.53 6.77
C GLY A 20 7.57 2.30 6.57
N MET A 21 8.33 2.95 7.43
CA MET A 21 9.77 2.78 7.56
C MET A 21 10.10 2.58 9.04
N SER A 22 10.83 1.52 9.34
CA SER A 22 11.22 1.16 10.70
C SER A 22 12.72 0.97 10.83
N ARG A 23 13.23 0.98 12.05
CA ARG A 23 14.54 0.43 12.35
C ARG A 23 14.52 -1.07 12.09
N PRO A 24 15.68 -1.70 11.80
CA PRO A 24 15.77 -3.14 11.63
C PRO A 24 15.21 -3.91 12.82
N THR A 25 14.51 -5.02 12.53
CA THR A 25 14.06 -6.00 13.51
C THR A 25 14.90 -7.27 13.39
N ARG A 26 14.78 -8.17 14.37
CA ARG A 26 15.62 -9.37 14.46
C ARG A 26 15.49 -10.31 13.26
N GLY A 27 14.26 -10.49 12.76
CA GLY A 27 13.96 -11.48 11.74
C GLY A 27 14.05 -10.98 10.31
N ILE A 28 14.22 -9.66 10.11
CA ILE A 28 14.30 -9.06 8.77
C ILE A 28 15.76 -8.81 8.41
N LYS A 29 16.33 -9.70 7.62
CA LYS A 29 17.75 -9.66 7.22
C LYS A 29 18.00 -8.57 6.21
N ARG A 30 19.14 -7.87 6.37
CA ARG A 30 19.61 -6.87 5.40
C ARG A 30 19.81 -7.47 4.01
N GLY A 31 19.45 -6.73 2.99
CA GLY A 31 19.59 -7.15 1.58
C GLY A 31 18.55 -8.16 1.11
N THR A 32 17.48 -8.35 1.89
CA THR A 32 16.38 -9.25 1.51
C THR A 32 15.10 -8.49 1.27
N ASN A 33 14.28 -9.09 0.42
CA ASN A 33 12.87 -8.73 0.27
C ASN A 33 12.05 -9.94 0.66
N HIS A 34 10.95 -9.74 1.37
CA HIS A 34 10.01 -10.84 1.58
C HIS A 34 8.57 -10.35 1.59
N VAL A 35 7.69 -11.24 1.22
CA VAL A 35 6.25 -11.02 1.14
C VAL A 35 5.56 -11.99 2.08
N VAL A 36 4.61 -11.49 2.84
CA VAL A 36 3.72 -12.31 3.67
C VAL A 36 2.31 -12.15 3.15
N MET A 37 1.66 -13.25 2.84
CA MET A 37 0.29 -13.26 2.32
C MET A 37 -0.68 -13.74 3.39
N GLY A 38 -1.70 -12.95 3.65
CA GLY A 38 -2.82 -13.28 4.53
C GLY A 38 -4.16 -13.22 3.79
N LYS A 39 -5.23 -13.57 4.47
CA LYS A 39 -6.57 -13.46 3.90
C LYS A 39 -7.04 -12.00 3.86
N GLY A 40 -7.08 -11.42 2.67
CA GLY A 40 -7.50 -10.04 2.44
C GLY A 40 -6.46 -8.98 2.78
N HIS A 41 -5.24 -9.39 3.09
CA HIS A 41 -4.11 -8.48 3.31
C HIS A 41 -2.78 -9.12 2.89
N SER A 42 -1.77 -8.29 2.70
CA SER A 42 -0.40 -8.75 2.47
C SER A 42 0.61 -7.74 3.01
N TYR A 43 1.79 -8.25 3.26
CA TYR A 43 2.95 -7.44 3.62
C TYR A 43 4.03 -7.58 2.55
N LEU A 44 4.68 -6.47 2.26
CA LEU A 44 5.92 -6.43 1.51
C LEU A 44 6.97 -5.75 2.39
N PHE A 45 8.11 -6.40 2.57
CA PHE A 45 9.25 -5.85 3.31
C PHE A 45 10.44 -5.71 2.37
N LEU A 46 11.03 -4.52 2.36
CA LEU A 46 12.23 -4.18 1.61
C LEU A 46 13.28 -3.66 2.58
N THR A 47 14.51 -4.14 2.50
CA THR A 47 15.56 -3.72 3.40
C THR A 47 16.57 -2.81 2.72
N GLY A 48 16.91 -1.74 3.40
CA GLY A 48 17.98 -0.81 3.02
C GLY A 48 19.04 -0.68 4.12
N PRO A 49 20.04 0.17 3.94
CA PRO A 49 21.04 0.45 4.96
C PRO A 49 20.41 1.01 6.25
N GLY A 50 20.40 0.20 7.32
CA GLY A 50 19.87 0.59 8.62
C GLY A 50 18.36 0.85 8.71
N LYS A 51 17.61 0.43 7.71
CA LYS A 51 16.15 0.65 7.64
C LYS A 51 15.42 -0.53 7.02
N VAL A 52 14.16 -0.68 7.39
CA VAL A 52 13.20 -1.59 6.79
C VAL A 52 12.03 -0.77 6.28
N TYR A 53 11.76 -0.87 5.00
CA TYR A 53 10.56 -0.33 4.38
C TYR A 53 9.51 -1.42 4.34
N TRP A 54 8.28 -1.10 4.70
CA TRP A 54 7.21 -2.07 4.74
C TRP A 54 5.89 -1.49 4.28
N PHE A 55 5.07 -2.35 3.74
CA PHE A 55 3.77 -2.04 3.18
C PHE A 55 2.78 -3.06 3.70
N LEU A 56 1.80 -2.61 4.48
CA LEU A 56 0.64 -3.41 4.84
C LEU A 56 -0.50 -3.03 3.91
N GLN A 57 -0.76 -3.85 2.92
CA GLN A 57 -1.89 -3.70 2.00
C GLN A 57 -3.10 -4.46 2.53
N VAL A 58 -4.24 -3.79 2.61
CA VAL A 58 -5.48 -4.37 3.13
C VAL A 58 -6.61 -4.09 2.15
N ARG A 59 -7.39 -5.12 1.84
CA ARG A 59 -8.59 -4.99 1.02
C ARG A 59 -9.68 -4.23 1.76
N ASN A 60 -10.32 -3.28 1.10
CA ASN A 60 -11.49 -2.58 1.62
C ASN A 60 -12.72 -3.51 1.63
N SER A 61 -13.67 -3.24 2.50
CA SER A 61 -14.95 -3.98 2.54
C SER A 61 -15.79 -3.78 1.28
N HIS A 62 -15.65 -2.63 0.64
CA HIS A 62 -16.30 -2.28 -0.63
C HIS A 62 -15.38 -1.36 -1.44
N VAL A 63 -15.64 -1.32 -2.75
CA VAL A 63 -14.91 -0.42 -3.66
C VAL A 63 -15.50 0.97 -3.54
N THR A 64 -14.63 1.98 -3.42
CA THR A 64 -15.00 3.39 -3.40
C THR A 64 -14.46 4.14 -4.60
N TYR A 65 -15.09 5.26 -4.96
CA TYR A 65 -14.76 6.05 -6.15
C TYR A 65 -14.72 7.55 -5.83
N GLY A 66 -13.83 8.26 -6.46
CA GLY A 66 -13.78 9.72 -6.44
C GLY A 66 -13.88 10.34 -5.05
N LYS A 67 -14.96 11.08 -4.77
CA LYS A 67 -15.16 11.78 -3.49
C LYS A 67 -15.49 10.86 -2.31
N GLU A 68 -15.90 9.62 -2.57
CA GLU A 68 -16.20 8.62 -1.53
C GLU A 68 -14.92 7.98 -0.96
N ILE A 69 -13.77 8.19 -1.60
CA ILE A 69 -12.49 7.64 -1.13
C ILE A 69 -12.10 8.36 0.16
N PRO A 70 -11.90 7.61 1.27
CA PRO A 70 -11.61 8.21 2.55
C PRO A 70 -10.27 8.97 2.56
N ARG A 71 -10.26 10.08 3.30
CA ARG A 71 -9.02 10.72 3.73
C ARG A 71 -8.69 10.19 5.11
N TYR A 72 -7.73 9.29 5.16
CA TYR A 72 -7.34 8.64 6.41
C TYR A 72 -6.57 9.58 7.33
N THR A 73 -6.84 9.44 8.62
CA THR A 73 -6.15 10.12 9.72
C THR A 73 -5.09 9.21 10.33
N GLU A 74 -4.26 9.75 11.23
CA GLU A 74 -3.30 8.94 12.02
C GLU A 74 -4.02 7.95 12.94
N GLU A 75 -5.21 8.30 13.41
CA GLU A 75 -6.03 7.41 14.22
C GLU A 75 -6.57 6.22 13.41
N ASP A 76 -7.00 6.46 12.18
CA ASP A 76 -7.42 5.39 11.26
C ASP A 76 -6.26 4.44 10.97
N GLU A 77 -5.04 4.97 10.79
CA GLU A 77 -3.83 4.17 10.59
C GLU A 77 -3.55 3.30 11.81
N ARG A 78 -3.56 3.91 13.01
CA ARG A 78 -3.32 3.19 14.27
C ARG A 78 -4.34 2.07 14.47
N HIS A 79 -5.62 2.34 14.32
CA HIS A 79 -6.68 1.33 14.44
C HIS A 79 -6.52 0.20 13.43
N LEU A 80 -6.08 0.50 12.20
CA LEU A 80 -5.80 -0.53 11.22
C LEU A 80 -4.59 -1.37 11.63
N ALA A 81 -3.51 -0.73 12.06
CA ALA A 81 -2.29 -1.42 12.49
C ALA A 81 -2.54 -2.35 13.69
N GLU A 82 -3.30 -1.89 14.68
CA GLU A 82 -3.66 -2.66 15.88
C GLU A 82 -4.38 -3.96 15.56
N LYS A 83 -5.24 -3.99 14.54
CA LYS A 83 -5.92 -5.21 14.07
C LYS A 83 -4.97 -6.26 13.52
N HIS A 84 -3.79 -5.86 13.13
CA HIS A 84 -2.76 -6.68 12.51
C HIS A 84 -1.55 -6.94 13.41
N PHE A 85 -1.54 -6.46 14.64
CA PHE A 85 -0.40 -6.62 15.57
C PHE A 85 -0.02 -8.07 15.84
N GLY A 86 -0.98 -8.97 15.85
CA GLY A 86 -0.75 -10.41 16.04
C GLY A 86 -0.22 -11.15 14.81
N ASP A 87 -0.19 -10.49 13.64
CA ASP A 87 0.24 -11.14 12.39
C ASP A 87 1.74 -11.44 12.45
N ARG A 88 2.10 -12.70 12.23
CA ARG A 88 3.50 -13.10 12.14
C ARG A 88 4.06 -12.69 10.78
N VAL A 89 5.10 -11.89 10.80
CA VAL A 89 5.78 -11.42 9.58
C VAL A 89 7.00 -12.26 9.22
N ASN A 90 7.55 -12.98 10.21
CA ASN A 90 8.59 -14.00 10.05
C ASN A 90 8.62 -14.93 11.30
N ASP A 91 9.64 -15.76 11.42
CA ASP A 91 9.75 -16.72 12.54
C ASP A 91 10.01 -16.04 13.90
N TYR A 92 10.44 -14.79 13.92
CA TYR A 92 10.88 -14.07 15.11
C TYR A 92 10.02 -12.87 15.48
N ASP A 93 9.45 -12.19 14.46
CA ASP A 93 8.76 -10.90 14.63
C ASP A 93 7.28 -11.00 14.28
N THR A 94 6.47 -10.24 14.98
CA THR A 94 5.11 -9.88 14.60
C THR A 94 5.10 -8.52 13.91
N PHE A 95 3.97 -8.17 13.29
CA PHE A 95 3.82 -6.82 12.72
C PHE A 95 3.88 -5.73 13.81
N GLU A 96 3.44 -6.04 15.03
CA GLU A 96 3.57 -5.13 16.17
C GLU A 96 5.01 -4.71 16.41
N ASP A 97 5.96 -5.66 16.36
CA ASP A 97 7.38 -5.39 16.56
C ASP A 97 7.92 -4.43 15.52
N VAL A 98 7.54 -4.64 14.26
CA VAL A 98 7.92 -3.75 13.14
C VAL A 98 7.29 -2.37 13.31
N TYR A 99 6.00 -2.31 13.62
CA TYR A 99 5.25 -1.06 13.76
C TYR A 99 5.72 -0.22 14.95
N LYS A 100 6.01 -0.83 16.10
CA LYS A 100 6.56 -0.13 17.28
C LYS A 100 7.94 0.47 17.03
N ASN A 101 8.74 -0.15 16.16
CA ASN A 101 10.07 0.34 15.77
C ASN A 101 10.03 1.36 14.62
N ARG A 102 8.84 1.81 14.19
CA ARG A 102 8.72 2.72 13.06
C ARG A 102 9.32 4.08 13.33
N LEU A 103 9.86 4.64 12.27
CA LEU A 103 10.34 6.02 12.21
C LEU A 103 9.26 6.93 11.66
N ILE A 104 8.52 6.44 10.66
CA ILE A 104 7.39 7.11 10.03
C ILE A 104 6.47 6.07 9.39
N SER A 105 5.18 6.37 9.36
CA SER A 105 4.19 5.60 8.59
C SER A 105 3.03 6.48 8.15
N ARG A 106 2.29 6.02 7.14
CA ARG A 106 1.10 6.69 6.65
C ARG A 106 0.13 5.72 5.98
N LEU A 107 -1.14 5.79 6.36
CA LEU A 107 -2.24 5.10 5.69
C LEU A 107 -2.70 5.90 4.47
N THR A 108 -2.76 5.23 3.32
CA THR A 108 -3.11 5.83 2.03
C THR A 108 -4.07 4.92 1.27
N PRO A 109 -5.10 5.47 0.61
CA PRO A 109 -5.93 4.70 -0.31
C PRO A 109 -5.11 4.28 -1.53
N LEU A 110 -5.31 3.06 -2.01
CA LEU A 110 -4.69 2.55 -3.22
C LEU A 110 -5.69 2.49 -4.35
N HIS A 111 -5.44 3.25 -5.37
CA HIS A 111 -6.21 3.25 -6.60
C HIS A 111 -5.67 2.18 -7.52
N GLU A 112 -6.58 1.44 -8.18
CA GLU A 112 -6.25 0.46 -9.19
C GLU A 112 -6.90 0.83 -10.50
N TYR A 113 -6.13 0.77 -11.59
CA TYR A 113 -6.65 1.05 -12.91
C TYR A 113 -5.76 0.44 -14.00
N GLN A 114 -6.38 0.19 -15.13
CA GLN A 114 -5.72 -0.17 -16.35
C GLN A 114 -6.41 0.57 -17.50
N TRP A 115 -5.67 1.46 -18.15
CA TRP A 115 -6.21 2.18 -19.30
C TRP A 115 -6.27 1.27 -20.52
N LYS A 116 -7.32 1.38 -21.32
CA LYS A 116 -7.44 0.65 -22.58
C LYS A 116 -6.46 1.15 -23.64
N ARG A 117 -6.07 2.42 -23.55
CA ARG A 117 -5.16 3.08 -24.48
C ARG A 117 -4.04 3.76 -23.72
N TRP A 118 -2.82 3.40 -24.05
CA TRP A 118 -1.60 3.87 -23.39
C TRP A 118 -0.84 4.93 -24.15
N TYR A 119 -1.38 5.37 -25.27
CA TYR A 119 -0.77 6.39 -26.12
C TYR A 119 -1.81 7.36 -26.68
N PHE A 120 -1.36 8.57 -26.95
CA PHE A 120 -2.09 9.58 -27.68
C PHE A 120 -1.10 10.33 -28.57
N GLU A 121 -1.28 10.24 -29.91
CA GLU A 121 -0.34 10.77 -30.90
C GLU A 121 1.11 10.34 -30.65
N ARG A 122 1.95 11.27 -30.22
CA ARG A 122 3.38 11.06 -29.93
C ARG A 122 3.69 10.84 -28.44
N ILE A 123 2.69 10.84 -27.59
CA ILE A 123 2.82 10.66 -26.14
C ILE A 123 2.44 9.23 -25.80
N MET A 124 3.31 8.54 -25.05
CA MET A 124 3.04 7.22 -24.49
C MET A 124 3.17 7.26 -22.97
N THR A 125 2.24 6.61 -22.29
CA THR A 125 2.29 6.39 -20.84
C THR A 125 2.83 4.99 -20.55
N ILE A 126 3.63 4.86 -19.49
CA ILE A 126 4.22 3.59 -19.04
C ILE A 126 4.10 3.44 -17.52
N GLY A 127 4.25 2.22 -17.02
CA GLY A 127 4.21 1.92 -15.59
C GLY A 127 2.88 2.31 -14.95
N ASP A 128 2.94 2.86 -13.76
CA ASP A 128 1.75 3.30 -12.99
C ASP A 128 0.89 4.34 -13.71
N ALA A 129 1.44 5.07 -14.68
CA ALA A 129 0.65 6.00 -15.51
C ALA A 129 -0.27 5.28 -16.51
N SER A 130 0.04 4.03 -16.86
CA SER A 130 -0.74 3.22 -17.79
C SER A 130 -1.64 2.21 -17.10
N HIS A 131 -1.10 1.54 -16.10
CA HIS A 131 -1.80 0.56 -15.29
C HIS A 131 -1.20 0.52 -13.88
N LYS A 132 -2.05 0.41 -12.91
CA LYS A 132 -1.69 0.23 -11.51
C LYS A 132 -2.58 -0.84 -10.91
N VAL A 133 -1.98 -1.94 -10.50
CA VAL A 133 -2.66 -3.11 -9.97
C VAL A 133 -2.08 -3.45 -8.60
N SER A 134 -2.94 -3.67 -7.62
CA SER A 134 -2.51 -4.15 -6.30
C SER A 134 -1.98 -5.58 -6.38
N GLN A 135 -1.00 -5.89 -5.54
CA GLN A 135 -0.42 -7.23 -5.44
C GLN A 135 -1.28 -8.21 -4.64
N VAL A 136 -2.35 -7.74 -4.01
CA VAL A 136 -3.29 -8.54 -3.22
C VAL A 136 -4.47 -8.96 -4.10
N ARG A 137 -4.55 -10.21 -4.46
CA ARG A 137 -5.73 -10.81 -5.11
C ARG A 137 -6.30 -11.93 -4.26
#